data_69db29e83455229416d3062f6ae9ad1d
#
_entry.id   69db29e83455229416d3062f6ae9ad1d
#
_cell.length_a   1.000
_cell.length_b   1.000
_cell.length_c   1.000
_cell.angle_alpha   90.00
_cell.angle_beta   90.00
_cell.angle_gamma   90.00
#
_symmetry.space_group_name_H-M   'P 1'
#
loop_
_entity.id
_entity.type
_entity.pdbx_description
1 polymer ?
#
loop_
_entity_poly.entity_id
_entity_poly.type
_entity_poly.pdbx_seq_one_letter_code
_entity_poly.pdbx_strand_id
1 'polypeptide(L)'
;MKVANLVLGGALAALGVGAQAQTTTLKIGYATAPDSHYGVGSKVFCDQVEKGTQGRYKCQYFPNSALGGEREQIEAVQLGTQDLVNTSTGPVGNFVPEVKIVDIPFLFRDYDHARKVMDGPIGQGILAKFPSKGIIALAWTENGFRHMTNSKRDIVKPEDAKGLKMRTMENKVHMDGYRAFGILPTPMAFPELFGALQQGTVDGQENPIPVILSAKFAQVQKHLSLTGHVYSPALLLLSPKVWNKLSDGDKKVFVQAAQAAGAAQRKKVNEDEANGIAQLEQQGMKVIKTVDKGAFQAALKVPYEGYAKEFGADNIKKIQDVK
;
A
#
# COMPACT_ATOMS: atom_id res chain seq x y z
N MET A 1 -37.77 -78.09 31.14
CA MET A 1 -37.95 -76.87 30.42
C MET A 1 -36.82 -75.91 30.83
N LYS A 2 -35.85 -75.69 29.92
CA LYS A 2 -34.70 -74.78 30.12
C LYS A 2 -34.99 -73.48 29.40
N VAL A 3 -35.03 -72.38 30.14
CA VAL A 3 -35.18 -71.03 29.59
C VAL A 3 -33.78 -70.48 29.33
N ALA A 4 -33.49 -70.13 28.08
CA ALA A 4 -32.23 -69.53 27.68
C ALA A 4 -32.37 -68.00 27.76
N ASN A 5 -31.53 -67.35 28.54
CA ASN A 5 -31.42 -65.90 28.56
C ASN A 5 -30.49 -65.41 27.42
N LEU A 6 -31.06 -64.64 26.51
CA LEU A 6 -30.32 -63.97 25.45
C LEU A 6 -29.88 -62.59 25.97
N VAL A 7 -28.57 -62.39 26.15
CA VAL A 7 -28.00 -61.08 26.47
C VAL A 7 -27.69 -60.34 25.16
N LEU A 8 -28.45 -59.29 24.86
CA LEU A 8 -28.17 -58.37 23.73
C LEU A 8 -27.12 -57.34 24.20
N GLY A 9 -25.90 -57.53 23.71
CA GLY A 9 -24.82 -56.50 23.89
C GLY A 9 -25.01 -55.36 22.88
N GLY A 10 -25.49 -54.21 23.38
CA GLY A 10 -25.55 -52.99 22.56
C GLY A 10 -24.18 -52.34 22.46
N ALA A 11 -23.56 -52.32 21.27
CA ALA A 11 -22.39 -51.53 20.95
C ALA A 11 -22.81 -50.07 20.74
N LEU A 12 -22.49 -49.18 21.70
CA LEU A 12 -22.56 -47.72 21.50
C LEU A 12 -21.43 -47.31 20.56
N ALA A 13 -21.75 -47.11 19.28
CA ALA A 13 -20.83 -46.38 18.37
C ALA A 13 -20.87 -44.90 18.73
N ALA A 14 -19.82 -44.41 19.42
CA ALA A 14 -19.60 -42.99 19.64
C ALA A 14 -19.27 -42.33 18.31
N LEU A 15 -20.28 -41.75 17.64
CA LEU A 15 -20.11 -40.84 16.51
C LEU A 15 -19.41 -39.57 17.06
N GLY A 16 -18.09 -39.53 16.93
CA GLY A 16 -17.32 -38.31 17.13
C GLY A 16 -17.77 -37.26 16.14
N VAL A 17 -18.70 -36.40 16.53
CA VAL A 17 -19.03 -35.17 15.78
C VAL A 17 -17.78 -34.30 15.86
N GLY A 18 -16.93 -34.40 14.86
CA GLY A 18 -15.84 -33.45 14.67
C GLY A 18 -16.45 -32.06 14.58
N ALA A 19 -16.28 -31.24 15.60
CA ALA A 19 -16.65 -29.82 15.54
C ALA A 19 -15.90 -29.20 14.36
N GLN A 20 -16.55 -29.03 13.23
CA GLN A 20 -16.03 -28.25 12.12
C GLN A 20 -15.83 -26.84 12.67
N ALA A 21 -14.55 -26.41 12.82
CA ALA A 21 -14.24 -25.07 13.22
C ALA A 21 -14.89 -24.10 12.22
N GLN A 22 -15.76 -23.23 12.72
CA GLN A 22 -16.50 -22.27 11.88
C GLN A 22 -15.49 -21.39 11.13
N THR A 23 -15.53 -21.41 9.80
CA THR A 23 -14.67 -20.58 8.96
C THR A 23 -15.03 -19.10 9.12
N THR A 24 -14.05 -18.27 9.44
CA THR A 24 -14.20 -16.81 9.50
C THR A 24 -13.77 -16.21 8.16
N THR A 25 -14.66 -15.47 7.51
CA THR A 25 -14.35 -14.75 6.27
C THR A 25 -13.89 -13.34 6.59
N LEU A 26 -12.67 -13.01 6.17
CA LEU A 26 -12.02 -11.71 6.35
C LEU A 26 -12.24 -10.84 5.11
N LYS A 27 -12.72 -9.61 5.31
CA LYS A 27 -12.86 -8.62 4.23
C LYS A 27 -11.53 -7.90 4.02
N ILE A 28 -10.90 -8.10 2.85
CA ILE A 28 -9.68 -7.38 2.46
C ILE A 28 -9.96 -6.43 1.31
N GLY A 29 -9.70 -5.14 1.52
CA GLY A 29 -9.87 -4.10 0.52
C GLY A 29 -8.54 -3.52 0.02
N TYR A 30 -8.54 -2.99 -1.19
CA TYR A 30 -7.44 -2.25 -1.80
C TYR A 30 -7.92 -1.40 -2.97
N ALA A 31 -7.14 -0.35 -3.31
CA ALA A 31 -7.58 0.68 -4.24
C ALA A 31 -7.48 0.29 -5.72
N THR A 32 -6.61 -0.66 -6.07
CA THR A 32 -6.23 -1.01 -7.45
C THR A 32 -6.95 -2.26 -7.96
N ALA A 33 -6.71 -2.64 -9.23
CA ALA A 33 -7.32 -3.81 -9.86
C ALA A 33 -6.81 -5.15 -9.26
N PRO A 34 -7.54 -6.27 -9.44
CA PRO A 34 -7.17 -7.58 -8.87
C PRO A 34 -5.81 -8.12 -9.33
N ASP A 35 -5.38 -7.79 -10.54
CA ASP A 35 -4.12 -8.20 -11.15
C ASP A 35 -2.95 -7.25 -10.85
N SER A 36 -3.20 -6.18 -10.12
CA SER A 36 -2.18 -5.23 -9.67
C SER A 36 -1.26 -5.83 -8.61
N HIS A 37 -0.17 -5.11 -8.30
CA HIS A 37 0.73 -5.46 -7.19
C HIS A 37 -0.01 -5.62 -5.85
N TYR A 38 -1.02 -4.77 -5.54
CA TYR A 38 -1.84 -4.91 -4.33
C TYR A 38 -2.71 -6.18 -4.37
N GLY A 39 -3.33 -6.47 -5.51
CA GLY A 39 -4.13 -7.68 -5.66
C GLY A 39 -3.30 -8.95 -5.52
N VAL A 40 -2.11 -8.99 -6.16
CA VAL A 40 -1.15 -10.10 -6.04
C VAL A 40 -0.70 -10.30 -4.59
N GLY A 41 -0.29 -9.23 -3.90
CA GLY A 41 0.09 -9.29 -2.49
C GLY A 41 -1.05 -9.77 -1.60
N SER A 42 -2.25 -9.22 -1.78
CA SER A 42 -3.45 -9.60 -1.03
C SER A 42 -3.82 -11.07 -1.24
N LYS A 43 -3.69 -11.57 -2.48
CA LYS A 43 -3.94 -12.98 -2.77
C LYS A 43 -2.94 -13.90 -2.07
N VAL A 44 -1.64 -13.60 -2.12
CA VAL A 44 -0.61 -14.39 -1.44
C VAL A 44 -0.84 -14.42 0.06
N PHE A 45 -1.19 -13.27 0.68
CA PHE A 45 -1.56 -13.22 2.10
C PHE A 45 -2.70 -14.18 2.41
N CYS A 46 -3.78 -14.08 1.69
CA CYS A 46 -5.00 -14.83 1.94
C CYS A 46 -4.81 -16.34 1.73
N ASP A 47 -4.13 -16.75 0.66
CA ASP A 47 -3.83 -18.15 0.40
C ASP A 47 -2.97 -18.77 1.52
N GLN A 48 -1.98 -18.01 2.02
CA GLN A 48 -1.14 -18.48 3.12
C GLN A 48 -1.86 -18.50 4.47
N VAL A 49 -2.72 -17.53 4.75
CA VAL A 49 -3.56 -17.53 5.95
C VAL A 49 -4.52 -18.71 5.92
N GLU A 50 -5.23 -18.95 4.80
CA GLU A 50 -6.13 -20.10 4.67
C GLU A 50 -5.39 -21.42 4.91
N LYS A 51 -4.25 -21.61 4.23
CA LYS A 51 -3.42 -22.82 4.39
C LYS A 51 -2.89 -22.98 5.81
N GLY A 52 -2.28 -21.93 6.36
CA GLY A 52 -1.62 -21.98 7.68
C GLY A 52 -2.60 -22.12 8.85
N THR A 53 -3.85 -21.67 8.66
CA THR A 53 -4.91 -21.81 9.65
C THR A 53 -5.84 -23.01 9.37
N GLN A 54 -5.50 -23.88 8.42
CA GLN A 54 -6.32 -25.05 8.05
C GLN A 54 -7.77 -24.68 7.69
N GLY A 55 -7.97 -23.58 6.96
CA GLY A 55 -9.27 -23.11 6.50
C GLY A 55 -10.11 -22.37 7.55
N ARG A 56 -9.58 -22.11 8.76
CA ARG A 56 -10.32 -21.36 9.80
C ARG A 56 -10.52 -19.90 9.42
N TYR A 57 -9.62 -19.32 8.61
CA TYR A 57 -9.72 -17.97 8.08
C TYR A 57 -9.59 -18.00 6.56
N LYS A 58 -10.50 -17.33 5.87
CA LYS A 58 -10.53 -17.13 4.41
C LYS A 58 -10.74 -15.66 4.12
N CYS A 59 -10.39 -15.21 2.89
CA CYS A 59 -10.63 -13.83 2.50
C CYS A 59 -11.78 -13.70 1.50
N GLN A 60 -12.46 -12.54 1.61
CA GLN A 60 -13.28 -11.96 0.56
C GLN A 60 -12.59 -10.68 0.08
N TYR A 61 -12.35 -10.58 -1.24
CA TYR A 61 -11.61 -9.49 -1.86
C TYR A 61 -12.52 -8.35 -2.30
N PHE A 62 -12.07 -7.11 -2.03
CA PHE A 62 -12.74 -5.89 -2.44
C PHE A 62 -11.75 -4.96 -3.16
N PRO A 63 -11.42 -5.25 -4.46
CA PRO A 63 -10.54 -4.43 -5.28
C PRO A 63 -11.21 -3.13 -5.74
N ASN A 64 -10.44 -2.29 -6.46
CA ASN A 64 -10.92 -1.08 -7.13
C ASN A 64 -11.67 -0.13 -6.18
N SER A 65 -11.19 0.02 -4.95
CA SER A 65 -11.83 0.84 -3.92
C SER A 65 -13.31 0.49 -3.65
N ALA A 66 -13.71 -0.78 -3.81
CA ALA A 66 -15.10 -1.22 -3.61
C ALA A 66 -15.64 -0.98 -2.20
N LEU A 67 -14.75 -0.77 -1.21
CA LEU A 67 -15.10 -0.40 0.17
C LEU A 67 -14.80 1.09 0.51
N GLY A 68 -14.68 1.94 -0.50
CA GLY A 68 -14.28 3.35 -0.36
C GLY A 68 -12.80 3.59 -0.67
N GLY A 69 -12.35 4.84 -0.56
CA GLY A 69 -10.97 5.22 -0.72
C GLY A 69 -10.06 4.67 0.38
N GLU A 70 -8.75 4.87 0.25
CA GLU A 70 -7.78 4.32 1.22
C GLU A 70 -8.03 4.86 2.64
N ARG A 71 -8.37 6.15 2.78
CA ARG A 71 -8.66 6.76 4.08
C ARG A 71 -9.86 6.11 4.77
N GLU A 72 -10.98 5.98 4.04
CA GLU A 72 -12.21 5.35 4.58
C GLU A 72 -11.95 3.89 4.97
N GLN A 73 -11.16 3.16 4.18
CA GLN A 73 -10.82 1.77 4.49
C GLN A 73 -9.90 1.66 5.72
N ILE A 74 -8.93 2.57 5.90
CA ILE A 74 -8.06 2.60 7.10
C ILE A 74 -8.92 2.88 8.35
N GLU A 75 -9.84 3.85 8.28
CA GLU A 75 -10.78 4.16 9.35
C GLU A 75 -11.68 2.95 9.66
N ALA A 76 -12.21 2.28 8.64
CA ALA A 76 -13.02 1.08 8.79
C ALA A 76 -12.26 -0.08 9.47
N VAL A 77 -10.97 -0.25 9.16
CA VAL A 77 -10.09 -1.22 9.83
C VAL A 77 -9.86 -0.83 11.29
N GLN A 78 -9.64 0.45 11.58
CA GLN A 78 -9.49 0.96 12.95
C GLN A 78 -10.75 0.73 13.78
N LEU A 79 -11.93 1.00 13.22
CA LEU A 79 -13.24 0.80 13.85
C LEU A 79 -13.67 -0.68 13.89
N GLY A 80 -13.02 -1.55 13.11
CA GLY A 80 -13.34 -2.99 13.03
C GLY A 80 -14.62 -3.32 12.26
N THR A 81 -14.99 -2.48 11.29
CA THR A 81 -16.07 -2.73 10.30
C THR A 81 -15.53 -3.34 9.01
N GLN A 82 -14.22 -3.21 8.76
CA GLN A 82 -13.43 -3.91 7.77
C GLN A 82 -12.30 -4.66 8.46
N ASP A 83 -11.90 -5.83 7.96
CA ASP A 83 -10.89 -6.66 8.62
C ASP A 83 -9.47 -6.30 8.20
N LEU A 84 -9.22 -6.11 6.90
CA LEU A 84 -7.89 -5.82 6.33
C LEU A 84 -7.97 -4.75 5.23
N VAL A 85 -6.88 -4.01 5.11
CA VAL A 85 -6.63 -3.14 3.95
C VAL A 85 -5.16 -3.25 3.52
N ASN A 86 -4.92 -3.38 2.20
CA ASN A 86 -3.59 -3.20 1.60
C ASN A 86 -3.55 -1.79 1.00
N THR A 87 -2.74 -0.89 1.58
CA THR A 87 -2.83 0.54 1.33
C THR A 87 -1.46 1.21 1.28
N SER A 88 -1.37 2.35 0.57
CA SER A 88 -0.17 3.20 0.56
C SER A 88 0.00 3.98 1.89
N THR A 89 1.22 4.45 2.16
CA THR A 89 1.52 5.26 3.35
C THR A 89 0.87 6.64 3.34
N GLY A 90 0.55 7.18 2.16
CA GLY A 90 0.06 8.55 2.02
C GLY A 90 -1.07 8.91 2.99
N PRO A 91 -2.23 8.22 2.94
CA PRO A 91 -3.32 8.49 3.88
C PRO A 91 -3.04 8.00 5.31
N VAL A 92 -2.19 6.96 5.48
CA VAL A 92 -1.88 6.36 6.80
C VAL A 92 -1.29 7.38 7.76
N GLY A 93 -0.49 8.33 7.27
CA GLY A 93 0.10 9.39 8.10
C GLY A 93 -0.91 10.28 8.85
N ASN A 94 -2.19 10.27 8.45
CA ASN A 94 -3.26 10.97 9.16
C ASN A 94 -3.75 10.19 10.40
N PHE A 95 -3.48 8.88 10.47
CA PHE A 95 -3.81 8.00 11.60
C PHE A 95 -2.60 7.71 12.47
N VAL A 96 -1.44 7.52 11.84
CA VAL A 96 -0.15 7.20 12.48
C VAL A 96 0.90 8.20 11.98
N PRO A 97 1.05 9.37 12.66
CA PRO A 97 1.91 10.46 12.19
C PRO A 97 3.36 10.07 11.95
N GLU A 98 3.87 9.07 12.67
CA GLU A 98 5.23 8.57 12.58
C GLU A 98 5.56 7.99 11.18
N VAL A 99 4.53 7.56 10.44
CA VAL A 99 4.69 7.05 9.06
C VAL A 99 5.11 8.15 8.08
N LYS A 100 4.71 9.40 8.32
CA LYS A 100 4.97 10.51 7.40
C LYS A 100 6.43 10.72 7.02
N ILE A 101 7.36 10.35 7.89
CA ILE A 101 8.80 10.51 7.63
C ILE A 101 9.24 9.74 6.38
N VAL A 102 8.62 8.58 6.09
CA VAL A 102 9.00 7.77 4.91
C VAL A 102 8.41 8.29 3.59
N ASP A 103 7.53 9.29 3.65
CA ASP A 103 6.94 9.94 2.49
C ASP A 103 7.71 11.19 2.04
N ILE A 104 8.84 11.54 2.70
CA ILE A 104 9.67 12.70 2.33
C ILE A 104 10.23 12.52 0.92
N PRO A 105 10.03 13.49 0.01
CA PRO A 105 10.56 13.42 -1.34
C PRO A 105 12.09 13.28 -1.36
N PHE A 106 12.61 12.41 -2.24
CA PHE A 106 14.04 12.08 -2.40
C PHE A 106 14.74 11.58 -1.13
N LEU A 107 13.98 11.05 -0.16
CA LEU A 107 14.56 10.43 1.05
C LEU A 107 15.33 9.15 0.71
N PHE A 108 14.79 8.35 -0.20
CA PHE A 108 15.36 7.07 -0.62
C PHE A 108 16.09 7.18 -1.94
N ARG A 109 17.26 6.51 -2.03
CA ARG A 109 18.11 6.51 -3.22
C ARG A 109 17.57 5.61 -4.33
N ASP A 110 17.16 4.42 -3.94
CA ASP A 110 16.73 3.33 -4.82
C ASP A 110 15.87 2.30 -4.04
N TYR A 111 15.39 1.27 -4.73
CA TYR A 111 14.57 0.20 -4.15
C TYR A 111 15.31 -0.58 -3.05
N ASP A 112 16.60 -0.88 -3.24
CA ASP A 112 17.38 -1.64 -2.27
C ASP A 112 17.55 -0.87 -0.96
N HIS A 113 17.88 0.41 -1.05
CA HIS A 113 17.93 1.30 0.11
C HIS A 113 16.59 1.36 0.84
N ALA A 114 15.51 1.62 0.10
CA ALA A 114 14.18 1.73 0.69
C ALA A 114 13.76 0.42 1.39
N ARG A 115 13.96 -0.73 0.74
CA ARG A 115 13.63 -2.04 1.31
C ARG A 115 14.44 -2.36 2.55
N LYS A 116 15.75 -2.05 2.56
CA LYS A 116 16.60 -2.21 3.76
C LYS A 116 16.12 -1.37 4.93
N VAL A 117 15.70 -0.12 4.68
CA VAL A 117 15.14 0.74 5.72
C VAL A 117 13.83 0.18 6.26
N MET A 118 12.90 -0.24 5.36
CA MET A 118 11.58 -0.74 5.77
C MET A 118 11.67 -2.07 6.51
N ASP A 119 12.53 -2.99 6.08
CA ASP A 119 12.70 -4.30 6.69
C ASP A 119 13.58 -4.23 7.95
N GLY A 120 14.39 -3.20 8.08
CA GLY A 120 15.31 -2.97 9.18
C GLY A 120 14.68 -2.38 10.45
N PRO A 121 15.51 -2.06 11.45
CA PRO A 121 15.04 -1.56 12.74
C PRO A 121 14.20 -0.27 12.66
N ILE A 122 14.47 0.59 11.68
CA ILE A 122 13.72 1.85 11.48
C ILE A 122 12.27 1.52 11.09
N GLY A 123 12.08 0.73 10.04
CA GLY A 123 10.75 0.33 9.58
C GLY A 123 9.99 -0.48 10.63
N GLN A 124 10.65 -1.41 11.32
CA GLN A 124 10.04 -2.18 12.40
C GLN A 124 9.64 -1.28 13.58
N GLY A 125 10.45 -0.27 13.89
CA GLY A 125 10.13 0.73 14.92
C GLY A 125 8.89 1.56 14.58
N ILE A 126 8.66 1.85 13.30
CA ILE A 126 7.44 2.53 12.82
C ILE A 126 6.24 1.59 12.95
N LEU A 127 6.33 0.33 12.50
CA LEU A 127 5.23 -0.65 12.64
C LEU A 127 4.78 -0.81 14.11
N ALA A 128 5.73 -0.76 15.05
CA ALA A 128 5.45 -0.87 16.48
C ALA A 128 4.61 0.30 17.05
N LYS A 129 4.41 1.40 16.31
CA LYS A 129 3.56 2.53 16.71
C LYS A 129 2.08 2.33 16.44
N PHE A 130 1.73 1.45 15.50
CA PHE A 130 0.35 1.27 15.04
C PHE A 130 -0.62 0.78 16.11
N PRO A 131 -0.29 -0.19 17.00
CA PRO A 131 -1.24 -0.69 17.98
C PRO A 131 -1.76 0.40 18.92
N SER A 132 -0.93 1.38 19.29
CA SER A 132 -1.34 2.51 20.13
C SER A 132 -2.35 3.44 19.44
N LYS A 133 -2.51 3.31 18.12
CA LYS A 133 -3.46 4.06 17.29
C LYS A 133 -4.68 3.21 16.89
N GLY A 134 -4.85 2.03 17.49
CA GLY A 134 -5.99 1.14 17.20
C GLY A 134 -5.92 0.46 15.83
N ILE A 135 -4.74 0.21 15.30
CA ILE A 135 -4.50 -0.46 14.02
C ILE A 135 -3.36 -1.47 14.21
N ILE A 136 -3.42 -2.61 13.58
CA ILE A 136 -2.30 -3.58 13.54
C ILE A 136 -1.66 -3.52 12.15
N ALA A 137 -0.40 -3.12 12.07
CA ALA A 137 0.38 -3.21 10.85
C ALA A 137 1.13 -4.55 10.83
N LEU A 138 0.73 -5.44 9.91
CA LEU A 138 1.30 -6.80 9.84
C LEU A 138 2.67 -6.82 9.19
N ALA A 139 2.85 -6.08 8.11
CA ALA A 139 4.11 -5.94 7.39
C ALA A 139 4.13 -4.72 6.47
N TRP A 140 5.33 -4.28 6.12
CA TRP A 140 5.56 -3.42 4.98
C TRP A 140 5.33 -4.19 3.69
N THR A 141 4.60 -3.58 2.77
CA THR A 141 4.48 -3.97 1.37
C THR A 141 5.05 -2.83 0.50
N GLU A 142 4.79 -2.82 -0.80
CA GLU A 142 5.41 -1.84 -1.68
C GLU A 142 4.41 -1.27 -2.69
N ASN A 143 4.45 0.05 -2.86
CA ASN A 143 3.74 0.71 -3.96
C ASN A 143 4.72 1.05 -5.10
N GLY A 144 5.90 1.60 -4.77
CA GLY A 144 6.99 1.87 -5.72
C GLY A 144 7.42 3.33 -5.77
N PHE A 145 8.40 3.65 -6.62
CA PHE A 145 8.80 5.03 -6.89
C PHE A 145 7.76 5.75 -7.74
N ARG A 146 7.41 6.95 -7.32
CA ARG A 146 6.35 7.76 -7.92
C ARG A 146 6.90 8.65 -9.03
N HIS A 147 6.13 8.74 -10.11
CA HIS A 147 6.42 9.51 -11.32
C HIS A 147 5.25 10.43 -11.65
N MET A 148 5.52 11.55 -12.32
CA MET A 148 4.49 12.53 -12.67
C MET A 148 3.88 12.22 -14.02
N THR A 149 2.54 12.22 -14.11
CA THR A 149 1.84 12.24 -15.39
C THR A 149 1.01 13.51 -15.53
N ASN A 150 0.83 14.00 -16.75
CA ASN A 150 -0.07 15.11 -17.02
C ASN A 150 -0.55 15.11 -18.49
N SER A 151 -1.59 15.90 -18.79
CA SER A 151 -2.16 16.04 -20.14
C SER A 151 -1.64 17.23 -20.92
N LYS A 152 -0.72 18.04 -20.36
CA LYS A 152 -0.36 19.36 -20.90
C LYS A 152 1.01 19.40 -21.56
N ARG A 153 2.08 18.93 -20.89
CA ARG A 153 3.46 19.12 -21.34
C ARG A 153 4.45 18.18 -20.67
N ASP A 154 5.64 18.08 -21.24
CA ASP A 154 6.77 17.39 -20.64
C ASP A 154 7.22 18.09 -19.35
N ILE A 155 7.63 17.32 -18.35
CA ILE A 155 8.24 17.80 -17.11
C ILE A 155 9.65 17.24 -17.06
N VAL A 156 10.67 18.09 -17.26
CA VAL A 156 12.09 17.74 -17.15
C VAL A 156 12.69 18.31 -15.87
N LYS A 157 12.22 19.47 -15.43
CA LYS A 157 12.68 20.20 -14.23
C LYS A 157 11.48 20.85 -13.52
N PRO A 158 11.62 21.33 -12.28
CA PRO A 158 10.51 21.87 -11.49
C PRO A 158 9.72 22.97 -12.19
N GLU A 159 10.41 23.86 -12.93
CA GLU A 159 9.76 24.96 -13.62
C GLU A 159 8.74 24.50 -14.66
N ASP A 160 8.95 23.33 -15.26
CA ASP A 160 8.03 22.74 -16.23
C ASP A 160 6.71 22.28 -15.56
N ALA A 161 6.75 21.97 -14.27
CA ALA A 161 5.59 21.59 -13.49
C ALA A 161 4.80 22.77 -12.93
N LYS A 162 5.37 23.99 -13.01
CA LYS A 162 4.77 25.20 -12.42
C LYS A 162 3.36 25.45 -12.95
N GLY A 163 2.43 25.65 -12.00
CA GLY A 163 1.04 25.99 -12.26
C GLY A 163 0.17 24.81 -12.67
N LEU A 164 0.72 23.59 -12.84
CA LEU A 164 -0.10 22.40 -13.08
C LEU A 164 -0.91 22.05 -11.83
N LYS A 165 -2.22 21.84 -12.01
CA LYS A 165 -3.09 21.26 -10.99
C LYS A 165 -2.84 19.76 -10.95
N MET A 166 -2.09 19.31 -9.95
CA MET A 166 -1.74 17.90 -9.84
C MET A 166 -2.49 17.27 -8.65
N ARG A 167 -3.25 16.22 -8.94
CA ARG A 167 -3.85 15.45 -7.83
C ARG A 167 -2.75 14.81 -6.99
N THR A 168 -2.93 14.87 -5.68
CA THR A 168 -2.09 14.20 -4.70
C THR A 168 -2.94 13.35 -3.77
N MET A 169 -2.29 12.45 -3.03
CA MET A 169 -2.93 11.86 -1.86
C MET A 169 -3.14 12.93 -0.78
N GLU A 170 -3.99 12.66 0.20
CA GLU A 170 -4.17 13.49 1.41
C GLU A 170 -2.94 13.38 2.33
N ASN A 171 -1.81 13.91 1.86
CA ASN A 171 -0.51 13.82 2.53
C ASN A 171 0.17 15.19 2.54
N LYS A 172 0.32 15.78 3.74
CA LYS A 172 0.92 17.10 3.90
C LYS A 172 2.38 17.14 3.44
N VAL A 173 3.15 16.09 3.68
CA VAL A 173 4.58 16.00 3.29
C VAL A 173 4.72 16.08 1.79
N HIS A 174 3.89 15.33 1.04
CA HIS A 174 3.85 15.41 -0.42
C HIS A 174 3.43 16.79 -0.90
N MET A 175 2.34 17.34 -0.36
CA MET A 175 1.84 18.66 -0.78
C MET A 175 2.86 19.77 -0.56
N ASP A 176 3.59 19.77 0.55
CA ASP A 176 4.61 20.78 0.83
C ASP A 176 5.79 20.68 -0.15
N GLY A 177 6.26 19.46 -0.45
CA GLY A 177 7.28 19.23 -1.45
C GLY A 177 6.83 19.63 -2.86
N TYR A 178 5.61 19.31 -3.25
CA TYR A 178 5.10 19.60 -4.58
C TYR A 178 4.84 21.09 -4.82
N ARG A 179 4.44 21.83 -3.78
CA ARG A 179 4.40 23.31 -3.86
C ARG A 179 5.76 23.91 -4.15
N ALA A 180 6.84 23.32 -3.63
CA ALA A 180 8.20 23.77 -3.93
C ALA A 180 8.62 23.53 -5.40
N PHE A 181 7.98 22.57 -6.07
CA PHE A 181 8.11 22.38 -7.53
C PHE A 181 7.22 23.33 -8.34
N GLY A 182 6.50 24.25 -7.69
CA GLY A 182 5.56 25.16 -8.34
C GLY A 182 4.22 24.51 -8.73
N ILE A 183 3.99 23.26 -8.36
CA ILE A 183 2.75 22.52 -8.57
C ILE A 183 1.63 23.10 -7.68
N LEU A 184 0.40 23.04 -8.16
CA LEU A 184 -0.82 23.30 -7.38
C LEU A 184 -1.39 21.93 -6.91
N PRO A 185 -0.96 21.43 -5.74
CA PRO A 185 -1.39 20.10 -5.28
C PRO A 185 -2.86 20.13 -4.86
N THR A 186 -3.64 19.20 -5.41
CA THR A 186 -5.08 19.06 -5.16
C THR A 186 -5.32 17.70 -4.51
N PRO A 187 -5.49 17.64 -3.18
CA PRO A 187 -5.74 16.38 -2.49
C PRO A 187 -7.11 15.81 -2.88
N MET A 188 -7.13 14.50 -3.18
CA MET A 188 -8.34 13.82 -3.66
C MET A 188 -8.21 12.31 -3.43
N ALA A 189 -9.31 11.64 -3.06
CA ALA A 189 -9.34 10.19 -2.94
C ALA A 189 -9.07 9.49 -4.29
N PHE A 190 -8.44 8.30 -4.25
CA PHE A 190 -8.03 7.61 -5.47
C PHE A 190 -9.21 7.24 -6.41
N PRO A 191 -10.38 6.79 -5.93
CA PRO A 191 -11.49 6.45 -6.83
C PRO A 191 -12.04 7.63 -7.62
N GLU A 192 -11.84 8.87 -7.19
CA GLU A 192 -12.28 10.07 -7.91
C GLU A 192 -11.32 10.47 -9.05
N LEU A 193 -10.07 9.98 -9.00
CA LEU A 193 -8.97 10.50 -9.79
C LEU A 193 -9.16 10.32 -11.29
N PHE A 194 -9.57 9.12 -11.75
CA PHE A 194 -9.73 8.88 -13.19
C PHE A 194 -10.74 9.86 -13.82
N GLY A 195 -11.89 10.07 -13.17
CA GLY A 195 -12.91 11.01 -13.62
C GLY A 195 -12.41 12.46 -13.61
N ALA A 196 -11.67 12.86 -12.57
CA ALA A 196 -11.10 14.20 -12.48
C ALA A 196 -10.04 14.48 -13.57
N LEU A 197 -9.21 13.49 -13.92
CA LEU A 197 -8.26 13.57 -15.04
C LEU A 197 -8.99 13.64 -16.39
N GLN A 198 -10.01 12.82 -16.59
CA GLN A 198 -10.80 12.75 -17.80
C GLN A 198 -11.54 14.06 -18.07
N GLN A 199 -12.09 14.69 -17.04
CA GLN A 199 -12.81 15.95 -17.13
C GLN A 199 -11.88 17.17 -17.15
N GLY A 200 -10.57 17.00 -16.89
CA GLY A 200 -9.61 18.10 -16.80
C GLY A 200 -9.77 18.96 -15.54
N THR A 201 -10.43 18.47 -14.50
CA THR A 201 -10.51 19.12 -13.18
C THR A 201 -9.12 19.26 -12.58
N VAL A 202 -8.27 18.25 -12.79
CA VAL A 202 -6.82 18.29 -12.55
C VAL A 202 -6.07 18.00 -13.86
N ASP A 203 -4.88 18.60 -14.01
CA ASP A 203 -4.06 18.45 -15.21
C ASP A 203 -3.28 17.13 -15.21
N GLY A 204 -2.99 16.63 -14.01
CA GLY A 204 -2.15 15.44 -13.83
C GLY A 204 -2.24 14.84 -12.44
N GLN A 205 -1.41 13.85 -12.24
CA GLN A 205 -1.24 13.10 -10.99
C GLN A 205 0.19 12.56 -10.88
N GLU A 206 0.51 11.91 -9.79
CA GLU A 206 1.77 11.22 -9.60
C GLU A 206 1.52 9.87 -8.91
N ASN A 207 2.12 8.82 -9.43
CA ASN A 207 2.01 7.45 -8.94
C ASN A 207 3.18 6.58 -9.47
N PRO A 208 3.41 5.40 -8.87
CA PRO A 208 4.30 4.39 -9.44
C PRO A 208 3.75 3.80 -10.75
N ILE A 209 4.64 3.27 -11.58
CA ILE A 209 4.29 2.62 -12.86
C ILE A 209 3.19 1.55 -12.69
N PRO A 210 3.26 0.64 -11.68
CA PRO A 210 2.19 -0.35 -11.48
C PRO A 210 0.80 0.26 -11.29
N VAL A 211 0.71 1.40 -10.60
CA VAL A 211 -0.57 2.09 -10.40
C VAL A 211 -1.04 2.78 -11.69
N ILE A 212 -0.13 3.43 -12.42
CA ILE A 212 -0.44 4.10 -13.71
C ILE A 212 -1.02 3.08 -14.71
N LEU A 213 -0.42 1.87 -14.77
CA LEU A 213 -0.92 0.76 -15.58
C LEU A 213 -2.28 0.25 -15.12
N SER A 214 -2.37 -0.13 -13.84
CA SER A 214 -3.58 -0.71 -13.25
C SER A 214 -4.79 0.22 -13.34
N ALA A 215 -4.59 1.53 -13.16
CA ALA A 215 -5.63 2.54 -13.27
C ALA A 215 -5.88 3.00 -14.71
N LYS A 216 -5.15 2.46 -15.70
CA LYS A 216 -5.28 2.80 -17.14
C LYS A 216 -5.14 4.30 -17.41
N PHE A 217 -4.25 4.98 -16.69
CA PHE A 217 -4.11 6.45 -16.84
C PHE A 217 -3.60 6.88 -18.21
N ALA A 218 -3.01 6.02 -19.03
CA ALA A 218 -2.70 6.29 -20.42
C ALA A 218 -3.92 6.72 -21.26
N GLN A 219 -5.13 6.35 -20.84
CA GLN A 219 -6.37 6.77 -21.52
C GLN A 219 -6.70 8.26 -21.30
N VAL A 220 -6.20 8.86 -20.22
CA VAL A 220 -6.54 10.23 -19.78
C VAL A 220 -5.31 11.11 -19.54
N GLN A 221 -4.10 10.58 -19.71
CA GLN A 221 -2.83 11.30 -19.52
C GLN A 221 -1.92 11.10 -20.74
N LYS A 222 -1.22 12.16 -21.15
CA LYS A 222 -0.39 12.16 -22.37
C LYS A 222 1.10 12.06 -22.10
N HIS A 223 1.57 12.64 -21.00
CA HIS A 223 2.98 12.74 -20.66
C HIS A 223 3.27 11.98 -19.37
N LEU A 224 4.35 11.22 -19.34
CA LEU A 224 4.88 10.56 -18.18
C LEU A 224 6.34 10.98 -17.99
N SER A 225 6.66 11.67 -16.91
CA SER A 225 8.02 12.06 -16.55
C SER A 225 8.54 11.18 -15.43
N LEU A 226 9.65 10.47 -15.68
CA LEU A 226 10.22 9.50 -14.74
C LEU A 226 11.00 10.21 -13.61
N THR A 227 10.29 11.00 -12.83
CA THR A 227 10.87 11.81 -11.76
C THR A 227 11.43 11.00 -10.60
N GLY A 228 10.78 9.88 -10.23
CA GLY A 228 11.20 9.07 -9.09
C GLY A 228 11.32 9.87 -7.80
N HIS A 229 10.49 10.89 -7.64
CA HIS A 229 10.63 11.93 -6.60
C HIS A 229 10.21 11.47 -5.20
N VAL A 230 9.45 10.39 -5.08
CA VAL A 230 9.06 9.77 -3.81
C VAL A 230 9.08 8.26 -3.96
N TYR A 231 9.72 7.54 -3.03
CA TYR A 231 9.42 6.13 -2.81
C TYR A 231 8.19 6.03 -1.92
N SER A 232 7.21 5.28 -2.35
CA SER A 232 5.95 5.08 -1.62
C SER A 232 5.92 3.66 -1.08
N PRO A 233 6.17 3.44 0.23
CA PRO A 233 5.88 2.16 0.84
C PRO A 233 4.37 1.90 0.86
N ALA A 234 4.01 0.64 1.11
CA ALA A 234 2.64 0.25 1.40
C ALA A 234 2.61 -0.65 2.64
N LEU A 235 1.42 -0.90 3.13
CA LEU A 235 1.18 -1.61 4.38
C LEU A 235 0.00 -2.56 4.24
N LEU A 236 0.14 -3.75 4.83
CA LEU A 236 -1.00 -4.60 5.11
C LEU A 236 -1.45 -4.35 6.54
N LEU A 237 -2.62 -3.71 6.69
CA LEU A 237 -3.21 -3.34 7.97
C LEU A 237 -4.34 -4.28 8.33
N LEU A 238 -4.43 -4.64 9.62
CA LEU A 238 -5.43 -5.54 10.19
C LEU A 238 -6.16 -4.85 11.33
N SER A 239 -7.46 -5.10 11.44
CA SER A 239 -8.27 -4.64 12.56
C SER A 239 -7.85 -5.30 13.87
N PRO A 240 -7.69 -4.54 14.97
CA PRO A 240 -7.50 -5.10 16.31
C PRO A 240 -8.61 -6.08 16.71
N LYS A 241 -9.82 -5.90 16.19
CA LYS A 241 -10.97 -6.77 16.45
C LYS A 241 -10.74 -8.22 15.96
N VAL A 242 -10.01 -8.37 14.84
CA VAL A 242 -9.56 -9.66 14.32
C VAL A 242 -8.35 -10.14 15.12
N TRP A 243 -7.32 -9.28 15.24
CA TRP A 243 -6.05 -9.63 15.88
C TRP A 243 -6.21 -10.19 17.29
N ASN A 244 -7.08 -9.57 18.09
CA ASN A 244 -7.31 -9.98 19.49
C ASN A 244 -8.02 -11.34 19.63
N LYS A 245 -8.65 -11.82 18.55
CA LYS A 245 -9.28 -13.15 18.51
C LYS A 245 -8.36 -14.26 18.04
N LEU A 246 -7.21 -13.91 17.43
CA LEU A 246 -6.25 -14.87 16.93
C LEU A 246 -5.52 -15.55 18.09
N SER A 247 -5.33 -16.87 17.99
CA SER A 247 -4.36 -17.58 18.82
C SER A 247 -2.94 -17.10 18.53
N ASP A 248 -1.99 -17.34 19.44
CA ASP A 248 -0.60 -16.96 19.18
C ASP A 248 0.00 -17.71 17.99
N GLY A 249 -0.47 -18.93 17.70
CA GLY A 249 -0.12 -19.66 16.48
C GLY A 249 -0.65 -18.97 15.23
N ASP A 250 -1.91 -18.53 15.24
CA ASP A 250 -2.51 -17.82 14.11
C ASP A 250 -1.87 -16.45 13.89
N LYS A 251 -1.54 -15.72 14.96
CA LYS A 251 -0.80 -14.46 14.84
C LYS A 251 0.52 -14.63 14.08
N LYS A 252 1.26 -15.69 14.38
CA LYS A 252 2.50 -16.03 13.63
C LYS A 252 2.22 -16.31 12.16
N VAL A 253 1.16 -17.07 11.85
CA VAL A 253 0.74 -17.33 10.47
C VAL A 253 0.41 -16.03 9.75
N PHE A 254 -0.36 -15.13 10.36
CA PHE A 254 -0.74 -13.85 9.76
C PHE A 254 0.47 -12.95 9.46
N VAL A 255 1.42 -12.85 10.40
CA VAL A 255 2.65 -12.07 10.19
C VAL A 255 3.50 -12.67 9.08
N GLN A 256 3.70 -14.00 9.06
CA GLN A 256 4.46 -14.67 8.01
C GLN A 256 3.78 -14.52 6.62
N ALA A 257 2.47 -14.67 6.58
CA ALA A 257 1.69 -14.46 5.36
C ALA A 257 1.81 -13.02 4.84
N ALA A 258 1.81 -12.03 5.73
CA ALA A 258 1.98 -10.62 5.36
C ALA A 258 3.39 -10.33 4.84
N GLN A 259 4.43 -10.93 5.41
CA GLN A 259 5.80 -10.84 4.90
C GLN A 259 5.91 -11.45 3.49
N ALA A 260 5.30 -12.62 3.27
CA ALA A 260 5.25 -13.26 1.96
C ALA A 260 4.47 -12.41 0.94
N ALA A 261 3.39 -11.78 1.35
CA ALA A 261 2.64 -10.83 0.54
C ALA A 261 3.50 -9.63 0.11
N GLY A 262 4.28 -9.07 1.05
CA GLY A 262 5.22 -7.99 0.76
C GLY A 262 6.27 -8.39 -0.28
N ALA A 263 6.84 -9.59 -0.15
CA ALA A 263 7.80 -10.12 -1.11
C ALA A 263 7.18 -10.31 -2.51
N ALA A 264 5.96 -10.86 -2.58
CA ALA A 264 5.24 -11.04 -3.84
C ALA A 264 4.87 -9.69 -4.50
N GLN A 265 4.47 -8.72 -3.69
CA GLN A 265 4.15 -7.37 -4.15
C GLN A 265 5.38 -6.67 -4.72
N ARG A 266 6.53 -6.72 -4.04
CA ARG A 266 7.82 -6.21 -4.54
C ARG A 266 8.24 -6.85 -5.85
N LYS A 267 8.06 -8.17 -5.98
CA LYS A 267 8.33 -8.87 -7.24
C LYS A 267 7.48 -8.31 -8.38
N LYS A 268 6.17 -8.16 -8.16
CA LYS A 268 5.25 -7.60 -9.16
C LYS A 268 5.60 -6.14 -9.51
N VAL A 269 5.99 -5.32 -8.51
CA VAL A 269 6.47 -3.95 -8.75
C VAL A 269 7.70 -3.96 -9.65
N ASN A 270 8.70 -4.82 -9.39
CA ASN A 270 9.89 -4.92 -10.24
C ASN A 270 9.54 -5.34 -11.69
N GLU A 271 8.60 -6.27 -11.87
CA GLU A 271 8.12 -6.70 -13.19
C GLU A 271 7.43 -5.56 -13.95
N ASP A 272 6.56 -4.81 -13.25
CA ASP A 272 5.84 -3.67 -13.82
C ASP A 272 6.77 -2.49 -14.13
N GLU A 273 7.76 -2.22 -13.29
CA GLU A 273 8.79 -1.21 -13.58
C GLU A 273 9.63 -1.58 -14.82
N ALA A 274 10.00 -2.85 -14.96
CA ALA A 274 10.81 -3.32 -16.07
C ALA A 274 10.07 -3.26 -17.42
N ASN A 275 8.78 -3.54 -17.45
CA ASN A 275 8.00 -3.72 -18.66
C ASN A 275 6.96 -2.59 -18.90
N GLY A 276 6.55 -1.92 -17.85
CA GLY A 276 5.40 -1.00 -17.88
C GLY A 276 5.66 0.28 -18.65
N ILE A 277 6.90 0.78 -18.65
CA ILE A 277 7.25 1.97 -19.42
C ILE A 277 6.99 1.74 -20.92
N ALA A 278 7.45 0.60 -21.46
CA ALA A 278 7.21 0.26 -22.86
C ALA A 278 5.73 0.05 -23.17
N GLN A 279 4.97 -0.51 -22.23
CA GLN A 279 3.52 -0.67 -22.36
C GLN A 279 2.82 0.69 -22.41
N LEU A 280 3.22 1.65 -21.56
CA LEU A 280 2.63 3.00 -21.53
C LEU A 280 2.99 3.79 -22.81
N GLU A 281 4.21 3.62 -23.34
CA GLU A 281 4.60 4.17 -24.65
C GLU A 281 3.72 3.59 -25.78
N GLN A 282 3.50 2.27 -25.79
CA GLN A 282 2.60 1.61 -26.76
C GLN A 282 1.14 2.07 -26.64
N GLN A 283 0.70 2.42 -25.42
CA GLN A 283 -0.63 2.99 -25.15
C GLN A 283 -0.73 4.49 -25.52
N GLY A 284 0.33 5.09 -26.07
CA GLY A 284 0.35 6.45 -26.58
C GLY A 284 0.83 7.52 -25.60
N MET A 285 1.38 7.15 -24.44
CA MET A 285 2.02 8.11 -23.56
C MET A 285 3.40 8.52 -24.07
N LYS A 286 3.69 9.81 -24.06
CA LYS A 286 5.05 10.32 -24.26
C LYS A 286 5.82 10.18 -22.95
N VAL A 287 6.87 9.34 -22.95
CA VAL A 287 7.67 9.09 -21.75
C VAL A 287 8.95 9.93 -21.76
N ILE A 288 9.14 10.74 -20.75
CA ILE A 288 10.32 11.54 -20.50
C ILE A 288 11.22 10.77 -19.53
N LYS A 289 12.22 10.05 -20.11
CA LYS A 289 13.11 9.14 -19.36
C LYS A 289 14.19 9.88 -18.56
N THR A 290 14.60 11.07 -19.06
CA THR A 290 15.64 11.87 -18.41
C THR A 290 15.03 13.13 -17.84
N VAL A 291 15.12 13.29 -16.53
CA VAL A 291 14.68 14.47 -15.77
C VAL A 291 15.85 15.00 -14.93
N ASP A 292 15.87 16.31 -14.68
CA ASP A 292 16.85 16.94 -13.80
C ASP A 292 16.47 16.73 -12.33
N LYS A 293 16.80 15.53 -11.80
CA LYS A 293 16.54 15.20 -10.39
C LYS A 293 17.28 16.15 -9.43
N GLY A 294 18.43 16.68 -9.83
CA GLY A 294 19.20 17.64 -9.02
C GLY A 294 18.42 18.95 -8.83
N ALA A 295 17.79 19.47 -9.88
CA ALA A 295 16.95 20.66 -9.79
C ALA A 295 15.73 20.41 -8.87
N PHE A 296 15.08 19.23 -8.97
CA PHE A 296 13.98 18.86 -8.06
C PHE A 296 14.44 18.79 -6.59
N GLN A 297 15.60 18.18 -6.33
CA GLN A 297 16.17 18.12 -4.98
C GLN A 297 16.53 19.52 -4.45
N ALA A 298 17.11 20.38 -5.26
CA ALA A 298 17.46 21.75 -4.89
C ALA A 298 16.22 22.58 -4.51
N ALA A 299 15.09 22.40 -5.22
CA ALA A 299 13.81 23.05 -4.90
C ALA A 299 13.26 22.67 -3.51
N LEU A 300 13.64 21.52 -2.97
CA LEU A 300 13.17 21.04 -1.68
C LEU A 300 13.92 21.61 -0.47
N LYS A 301 14.89 22.49 -0.63
CA LYS A 301 15.67 23.04 0.48
C LYS A 301 14.79 23.56 1.63
N VAL A 302 13.81 24.39 1.31
CA VAL A 302 12.88 24.96 2.32
C VAL A 302 11.95 23.90 2.93
N PRO A 303 11.26 23.05 2.15
CA PRO A 303 10.51 21.93 2.71
C PRO A 303 11.31 21.02 3.65
N TYR A 304 12.58 20.73 3.33
CA TYR A 304 13.43 19.90 4.17
C TYR A 304 13.73 20.52 5.54
N GLU A 305 13.82 21.86 5.66
CA GLU A 305 13.90 22.54 6.95
C GLU A 305 12.62 22.29 7.79
N GLY A 306 11.45 22.27 7.14
CA GLY A 306 10.18 21.91 7.77
C GLY A 306 10.14 20.44 8.22
N TYR A 307 10.57 19.53 7.35
CA TYR A 307 10.65 18.10 7.67
C TYR A 307 11.63 17.83 8.82
N ALA A 308 12.79 18.51 8.83
CA ALA A 308 13.76 18.40 9.92
C ALA A 308 13.19 18.86 11.27
N LYS A 309 12.35 19.89 11.29
CA LYS A 309 11.64 20.34 12.50
C LYS A 309 10.56 19.34 12.94
N GLU A 310 9.81 18.76 11.99
CA GLU A 310 8.70 17.85 12.30
C GLU A 310 9.20 16.47 12.73
N PHE A 311 10.18 15.90 12.03
CA PHE A 311 10.62 14.51 12.20
C PHE A 311 11.97 14.37 12.91
N GLY A 312 12.71 15.45 13.07
CA GLY A 312 14.08 15.46 13.58
C GLY A 312 15.11 15.22 12.48
N ALA A 313 16.08 16.13 12.34
CA ALA A 313 17.15 16.03 11.34
C ALA A 313 17.95 14.71 11.45
N ASP A 314 18.23 14.28 12.70
CA ASP A 314 18.95 13.02 12.97
C ASP A 314 18.17 11.78 12.51
N ASN A 315 16.84 11.79 12.61
CA ASN A 315 16.02 10.68 12.16
C ASN A 315 16.00 10.58 10.63
N ILE A 316 15.89 11.72 9.94
CA ILE A 316 16.01 11.78 8.48
C ILE A 316 17.39 11.26 8.06
N LYS A 317 18.47 11.76 8.72
CA LYS A 317 19.84 11.34 8.43
C LYS A 317 20.04 9.83 8.67
N LYS A 318 19.51 9.27 9.77
CA LYS A 318 19.57 7.82 10.03
C LYS A 318 18.97 7.00 8.90
N ILE A 319 17.86 7.45 8.30
CA ILE A 319 17.27 6.79 7.13
C ILE A 319 18.21 6.88 5.93
N GLN A 320 18.74 8.08 5.65
CA GLN A 320 19.63 8.32 4.52
C GLN A 320 20.96 7.55 4.60
N ASP A 321 21.46 7.32 5.81
CA ASP A 321 22.75 6.65 6.06
C ASP A 321 22.67 5.11 5.99
N VAL A 322 21.50 4.50 5.90
CA VAL A 322 21.36 3.04 5.70
C VAL A 322 22.05 2.64 4.39
N LYS A 323 22.94 1.63 4.46
CA LYS A 323 23.77 1.16 3.33
C LYS A 323 23.19 -0.10 2.69
#